data_38182040706fdab85faf817c979219a8
#
_entry.id   38182040706fdab85faf817c979219a8
#
_cell.length_a   1.000
_cell.length_b   1.000
_cell.length_c   1.000
_cell.angle_alpha   90.00
_cell.angle_beta   90.00
_cell.angle_gamma   90.00
#
_symmetry.space_group_name_H-M   'P 1'
#
loop_
_entity.id
_entity.type
_entity.pdbx_description
1 polymer ?
#
loop_
_entity_poly.entity_id
_entity_poly.type
_entity_poly.pdbx_seq_one_letter_code
_entity_poly.pdbx_strand_id
1 'polypeptide(L)'
;AGGKVDSGILTYLGTTEGEFQEALDDLRKALTPLITEESAKQEWEDYDLLEGFLSELVASRRVVHFYDSLLAMQLALRARQIDEIVLPEPVVMYLMANNPSDYEIQFSLNMMPSTISFGFKAGNTALKKDFDEAIKAMKKDGTLMTIEERFIKNLGEGEPEEVKFTEFKGSKAIRVAVTGDLPPIDYIAADGRATGYNTAILAEIGKRLKRNIRVISVDAGGRSAALASERADVVFWYRNTEGLKTPKKLGKNLKGVMRDTYGEGVILSEPYYEWDTDIVVGRSN
;
A
#
# COMPACT_ATOMS: atom_id res chain seq x y z
N ALA A 1 3.68 33.52 3.41
CA ALA A 1 2.28 33.39 3.82
C ALA A 1 2.06 31.92 4.17
N GLY A 2 2.02 31.59 5.47
CA GLY A 2 1.86 30.21 5.95
C GLY A 2 0.45 29.71 5.69
N GLY A 3 0.31 28.73 4.80
CA GLY A 3 -0.89 27.92 4.70
C GLY A 3 -0.96 27.00 5.91
N LYS A 4 -2.15 26.88 6.52
CA LYS A 4 -2.36 25.88 7.59
C LYS A 4 -2.44 24.50 6.97
N VAL A 5 -1.68 23.54 7.54
CA VAL A 5 -1.81 22.12 7.20
C VAL A 5 -3.14 21.62 7.73
N ASP A 6 -3.86 20.80 6.95
CA ASP A 6 -5.14 20.23 7.38
C ASP A 6 -4.98 19.36 8.62
N SER A 7 -5.90 19.51 9.58
CA SER A 7 -5.86 18.77 10.83
C SER A 7 -5.96 17.24 10.64
N GLY A 8 -6.54 16.77 9.53
CA GLY A 8 -6.63 15.36 9.19
C GLY A 8 -5.26 14.76 8.84
N ILE A 9 -4.42 15.49 8.10
CA ILE A 9 -3.03 15.09 7.80
C ILE A 9 -2.23 15.02 9.10
N LEU A 10 -2.35 16.03 9.95
CA LEU A 10 -1.64 16.08 11.24
C LEU A 10 -2.08 14.95 12.18
N THR A 11 -3.37 14.62 12.20
CA THR A 11 -3.89 13.48 12.97
C THR A 11 -3.36 12.15 12.41
N TYR A 12 -3.32 12.00 11.09
CA TYR A 12 -2.76 10.80 10.43
C TYR A 12 -1.26 10.63 10.71
N LEU A 13 -0.51 11.74 10.73
CA LEU A 13 0.91 11.74 11.06
C LEU A 13 1.17 11.65 12.58
N GLY A 14 0.13 11.73 13.42
CA GLY A 14 0.26 11.73 14.87
C GLY A 14 1.03 12.93 15.42
N THR A 15 0.95 14.09 14.76
CA THR A 15 1.75 15.28 15.05
C THR A 15 0.88 16.56 15.04
N THR A 16 1.40 17.62 15.57
CA THR A 16 0.83 18.98 15.49
C THR A 16 1.45 19.75 14.32
N GLU A 17 0.78 20.82 13.88
CA GLU A 17 1.31 21.70 12.80
C GLU A 17 2.70 22.25 13.14
N GLY A 18 2.93 22.62 14.41
CA GLY A 18 4.22 23.10 14.89
C GLY A 18 5.31 22.05 14.82
N GLU A 19 5.04 20.84 15.30
CA GLU A 19 5.97 19.71 15.25
C GLU A 19 6.26 19.27 13.81
N PHE A 20 5.28 19.33 12.92
CA PHE A 20 5.45 19.04 11.50
C PHE A 20 6.36 20.05 10.82
N GLN A 21 6.15 21.37 11.08
CA GLN A 21 7.02 22.43 10.55
C GLN A 21 8.44 22.35 11.12
N GLU A 22 8.60 22.06 12.40
CA GLU A 22 9.90 21.85 13.04
C GLU A 22 10.64 20.64 12.44
N ALA A 23 9.91 19.56 12.16
CA ALA A 23 10.47 18.38 11.50
C ALA A 23 10.91 18.67 10.05
N LEU A 24 10.16 19.48 9.29
CA LEU A 24 10.55 19.91 7.96
C LEU A 24 11.79 20.82 7.98
N ASP A 25 11.88 21.74 8.95
CA ASP A 25 13.02 22.63 9.11
C ASP A 25 14.27 21.86 9.54
N ASP A 26 14.13 20.89 10.42
CA ASP A 26 15.23 20.01 10.82
C ASP A 26 15.70 19.11 9.68
N LEU A 27 14.77 18.60 8.87
CA LEU A 27 15.08 17.89 7.63
C LEU A 27 15.85 18.79 6.67
N ARG A 28 15.37 19.99 6.40
CA ARG A 28 16.03 20.96 5.52
C ARG A 28 17.45 21.30 6.02
N LYS A 29 17.63 21.57 7.31
CA LYS A 29 18.94 21.82 7.92
C LYS A 29 19.89 20.61 7.84
N ALA A 30 19.37 19.39 8.01
CA ALA A 30 20.16 18.16 7.90
C ALA A 30 20.57 17.87 6.46
N LEU A 31 19.75 18.24 5.48
CA LEU A 31 19.97 18.00 4.05
C LEU A 31 20.94 19.02 3.42
N THR A 32 20.85 20.28 3.81
CA THR A 32 21.64 21.39 3.22
C THR A 32 23.16 21.13 3.17
N PRO A 33 23.83 20.58 4.22
CA PRO A 33 25.27 20.31 4.17
C PRO A 33 25.67 19.11 3.30
N LEU A 34 24.70 18.25 2.96
CA LEU A 34 24.95 16.98 2.25
C LEU A 34 24.80 17.12 0.73
N ILE A 35 24.08 18.15 0.28
CA ILE A 35 23.85 18.48 -1.14
C ILE A 35 25.14 18.94 -1.85
N THR A 36 26.21 19.25 -1.11
CA THR A 36 27.49 19.73 -1.66
C THR A 36 28.47 18.61 -2.02
N GLU A 37 28.21 17.35 -1.68
CA GLU A 37 29.09 16.23 -2.03
C GLU A 37 28.54 15.45 -3.25
N GLU A 38 29.38 15.26 -4.26
CA GLU A 38 29.00 14.67 -5.56
C GLU A 38 28.51 13.21 -5.46
N SER A 39 28.98 12.47 -4.45
CA SER A 39 28.51 11.11 -4.13
C SER A 39 27.13 11.07 -3.47
N ALA A 40 26.67 12.19 -2.94
CA ALA A 40 25.36 12.35 -2.34
C ALA A 40 24.27 12.56 -3.40
N LYS A 41 24.59 13.12 -4.56
CA LYS A 41 23.58 13.51 -5.57
C LYS A 41 22.67 12.37 -6.00
N GLN A 42 23.18 11.17 -6.16
CA GLN A 42 22.41 10.02 -6.66
C GLN A 42 21.52 9.38 -5.59
N GLU A 43 21.90 9.47 -4.31
CA GLU A 43 21.06 9.02 -3.18
C GLU A 43 20.03 10.09 -2.77
N TRP A 44 20.12 11.30 -3.32
CA TRP A 44 19.32 12.47 -2.93
C TRP A 44 18.23 12.84 -3.92
N GLU A 45 18.27 12.38 -5.15
CA GLU A 45 17.18 12.57 -6.11
C GLU A 45 15.85 12.07 -5.54
N ASP A 46 15.88 10.97 -4.76
CA ASP A 46 14.70 10.41 -4.09
C ASP A 46 14.19 11.28 -2.93
N TYR A 47 15.08 12.00 -2.25
CA TYR A 47 14.73 12.92 -1.15
C TYR A 47 14.26 14.27 -1.65
N ASP A 48 14.86 14.77 -2.71
CA ASP A 48 14.38 15.98 -3.41
C ASP A 48 12.96 15.79 -3.92
N LEU A 49 12.61 14.58 -4.39
CA LEU A 49 11.27 14.19 -4.77
C LEU A 49 10.30 14.21 -3.57
N LEU A 50 10.70 13.66 -2.42
CA LEU A 50 9.87 13.66 -1.21
C LEU A 50 9.73 15.08 -0.63
N GLU A 51 10.81 15.85 -0.55
CA GLU A 51 10.78 17.26 -0.12
C GLU A 51 9.98 18.10 -1.10
N GLY A 52 10.13 17.88 -2.40
CA GLY A 52 9.35 18.51 -3.46
C GLY A 52 7.86 18.21 -3.30
N PHE A 53 7.51 16.95 -3.11
CA PHE A 53 6.13 16.52 -2.89
C PHE A 53 5.52 17.10 -1.61
N LEU A 54 6.22 17.06 -0.47
CA LEU A 54 5.75 17.65 0.78
C LEU A 54 5.66 19.18 0.70
N SER A 55 6.63 19.82 0.06
CA SER A 55 6.63 21.25 -0.16
C SER A 55 5.52 21.68 -1.11
N GLU A 56 5.22 20.90 -2.13
CA GLU A 56 4.14 21.14 -3.07
C GLU A 56 2.76 20.88 -2.44
N LEU A 57 2.61 19.85 -1.61
CA LEU A 57 1.42 19.64 -0.77
C LEU A 57 1.15 20.83 0.15
N VAL A 58 2.17 21.33 0.83
CA VAL A 58 2.06 22.51 1.73
C VAL A 58 1.81 23.79 0.94
N ALA A 59 2.50 23.99 -0.19
CA ALA A 59 2.37 25.21 -1.03
C ALA A 59 1.07 25.24 -1.83
N SER A 60 0.56 24.09 -2.27
CA SER A 60 -0.63 23.99 -3.12
C SER A 60 -1.95 24.23 -2.37
N ARG A 61 -1.92 24.34 -1.04
CA ARG A 61 -3.13 24.37 -0.19
C ARG A 61 -4.08 23.19 -0.44
N ARG A 62 -3.57 22.06 -0.92
CA ARG A 62 -4.38 20.86 -1.14
C ARG A 62 -4.83 20.30 0.20
N VAL A 63 -6.12 20.08 0.34
CA VAL A 63 -6.69 19.37 1.49
C VAL A 63 -6.74 17.91 1.13
N VAL A 64 -6.06 17.05 1.93
CA VAL A 64 -6.05 15.60 1.73
C VAL A 64 -7.11 14.96 2.60
N HIS A 65 -8.00 14.20 1.98
CA HIS A 65 -9.01 13.41 2.64
C HIS A 65 -8.70 11.92 2.50
N PHE A 66 -8.77 11.18 3.59
CA PHE A 66 -8.61 9.72 3.59
C PHE A 66 -9.97 9.05 3.59
N TYR A 67 -10.11 8.00 2.80
CA TYR A 67 -11.33 7.22 2.67
C TYR A 67 -11.06 5.75 2.99
N ASP A 68 -12.04 5.11 3.61
CA ASP A 68 -11.93 3.70 4.00
C ASP A 68 -12.14 2.73 2.82
N SER A 69 -12.53 3.23 1.66
CA SER A 69 -12.75 2.40 0.47
C SER A 69 -12.55 3.18 -0.84
N LEU A 70 -12.16 2.47 -1.89
CA LEU A 70 -12.09 3.03 -3.25
C LEU A 70 -13.45 3.56 -3.71
N LEU A 71 -14.53 2.84 -3.41
CA LEU A 71 -15.87 3.28 -3.77
C LEU A 71 -16.22 4.63 -3.13
N ALA A 72 -15.88 4.83 -1.86
CA ALA A 72 -16.13 6.10 -1.17
C ALA A 72 -15.35 7.25 -1.83
N MET A 73 -14.07 7.03 -2.21
CA MET A 73 -13.28 8.02 -2.98
C MET A 73 -13.91 8.33 -4.33
N GLN A 74 -14.33 7.31 -5.08
CA GLN A 74 -14.97 7.49 -6.38
C GLN A 74 -16.29 8.28 -6.28
N LEU A 75 -17.11 7.98 -5.26
CA LEU A 75 -18.36 8.72 -5.01
C LEU A 75 -18.08 10.17 -4.65
N ALA A 76 -17.11 10.45 -3.80
CA ALA A 76 -16.71 11.82 -3.43
C ALA A 76 -16.20 12.60 -4.65
N LEU A 77 -15.39 11.97 -5.51
CA LEU A 77 -14.93 12.56 -6.77
C LEU A 77 -16.10 12.87 -7.73
N ARG A 78 -17.01 11.94 -7.92
CA ARG A 78 -18.23 12.14 -8.74
C ARG A 78 -19.14 13.23 -8.18
N ALA A 79 -19.28 13.28 -6.86
CA ALA A 79 -20.10 14.28 -6.17
C ALA A 79 -19.42 15.67 -6.09
N ARG A 80 -18.23 15.84 -6.65
CA ARG A 80 -17.42 17.07 -6.59
C ARG A 80 -17.08 17.53 -5.16
N GLN A 81 -16.98 16.59 -4.24
CA GLN A 81 -16.53 16.83 -2.87
C GLN A 81 -15.00 16.88 -2.80
N ILE A 82 -14.35 16.19 -3.72
CA ILE A 82 -12.90 16.22 -3.99
C ILE A 82 -12.68 16.38 -5.48
N ASP A 83 -11.52 16.91 -5.86
CA ASP A 83 -11.18 17.18 -7.25
C ASP A 83 -10.35 16.06 -7.88
N GLU A 84 -9.55 15.39 -7.06
CA GLU A 84 -8.57 14.38 -7.49
C GLU A 84 -8.52 13.21 -6.48
N ILE A 85 -8.14 12.04 -6.96
CA ILE A 85 -7.79 10.87 -6.12
C ILE A 85 -6.40 10.37 -6.51
N VAL A 86 -5.66 9.84 -5.52
CA VAL A 86 -4.33 9.26 -5.71
C VAL A 86 -4.42 7.77 -5.49
N LEU A 87 -4.02 7.00 -6.47
CA LEU A 87 -4.11 5.54 -6.45
C LEU A 87 -2.85 4.90 -7.04
N PRO A 88 -2.49 3.68 -6.62
CA PRO A 88 -1.45 2.89 -7.27
C PRO A 88 -1.73 2.72 -8.76
N GLU A 89 -0.69 2.82 -9.59
CA GLU A 89 -0.80 2.69 -11.05
C GLU A 89 -1.65 1.50 -11.51
N PRO A 90 -1.48 0.26 -10.98
CA PRO A 90 -2.30 -0.87 -11.42
C PRO A 90 -3.79 -0.68 -11.21
N VAL A 91 -4.18 0.02 -10.13
CA VAL A 91 -5.58 0.32 -9.82
C VAL A 91 -6.14 1.33 -10.83
N VAL A 92 -5.37 2.38 -11.13
CA VAL A 92 -5.78 3.37 -12.13
C VAL A 92 -5.91 2.74 -13.50
N MET A 93 -4.94 1.94 -13.92
CA MET A 93 -4.99 1.25 -15.21
C MET A 93 -6.23 0.34 -15.33
N TYR A 94 -6.57 -0.38 -14.26
CA TYR A 94 -7.80 -1.18 -14.21
C TYR A 94 -9.06 -0.30 -14.31
N LEU A 95 -9.14 0.81 -13.57
CA LEU A 95 -10.27 1.73 -13.63
C LEU A 95 -10.44 2.33 -15.02
N MET A 96 -9.36 2.74 -15.66
CA MET A 96 -9.35 3.30 -17.01
C MET A 96 -9.77 2.27 -18.07
N ALA A 97 -9.35 1.01 -17.93
CA ALA A 97 -9.76 -0.06 -18.83
C ALA A 97 -11.26 -0.35 -18.75
N ASN A 98 -11.84 -0.24 -17.55
CA ASN A 98 -13.25 -0.55 -17.33
C ASN A 98 -14.19 0.67 -17.43
N ASN A 99 -13.71 1.87 -17.19
CA ASN A 99 -14.49 3.12 -17.18
C ASN A 99 -13.67 4.27 -17.77
N PRO A 100 -13.28 4.21 -19.04
CA PRO A 100 -12.35 5.19 -19.64
C PRO A 100 -12.92 6.62 -19.70
N SER A 101 -14.23 6.76 -19.67
CA SER A 101 -14.91 8.07 -19.71
C SER A 101 -15.07 8.73 -18.34
N ASP A 102 -14.80 8.03 -17.26
CA ASP A 102 -15.05 8.56 -15.91
C ASP A 102 -13.85 9.31 -15.33
N TYR A 103 -12.64 9.01 -15.84
CA TYR A 103 -11.38 9.46 -15.25
C TYR A 103 -10.45 10.08 -16.27
N GLU A 104 -9.68 11.07 -15.83
CA GLU A 104 -8.59 11.68 -16.57
C GLU A 104 -7.30 11.64 -15.71
N ILE A 105 -6.22 11.10 -16.29
CA ILE A 105 -4.92 11.13 -15.62
C ILE A 105 -4.40 12.56 -15.64
N GLN A 106 -4.17 13.13 -14.46
CA GLN A 106 -3.60 14.47 -14.30
C GLN A 106 -2.06 14.42 -14.36
N PHE A 107 -1.47 13.58 -13.54
CA PHE A 107 -0.02 13.33 -13.53
C PHE A 107 0.32 12.05 -12.78
N SER A 108 1.55 11.59 -12.96
CA SER A 108 2.11 10.46 -12.23
C SER A 108 3.04 10.94 -11.14
N LEU A 109 2.94 10.34 -9.96
CA LEU A 109 3.85 10.55 -8.84
C LEU A 109 4.83 9.37 -8.81
N ASN A 110 6.07 9.61 -9.23
CA ASN A 110 7.14 8.63 -9.03
C ASN A 110 7.57 8.71 -7.58
N MET A 111 6.97 7.85 -6.78
CA MET A 111 7.27 7.73 -5.35
C MET A 111 8.50 6.83 -5.16
N MET A 112 9.08 6.86 -3.96
CA MET A 112 10.05 5.83 -3.58
C MET A 112 9.40 4.45 -3.76
N PRO A 113 10.13 3.45 -4.32
CA PRO A 113 9.59 2.12 -4.50
C PRO A 113 8.93 1.61 -3.21
N SER A 114 7.68 1.23 -3.33
CA SER A 114 6.90 0.70 -2.21
C SER A 114 6.78 -0.79 -2.36
N THR A 115 7.20 -1.53 -1.35
CA THR A 115 7.04 -2.98 -1.33
C THR A 115 5.86 -3.37 -0.45
N ILE A 116 5.17 -4.43 -0.84
CA ILE A 116 4.02 -4.95 -0.11
C ILE A 116 4.35 -6.31 0.49
N SER A 117 3.98 -6.45 1.75
CA SER A 117 4.17 -7.65 2.54
C SER A 117 2.86 -8.10 3.20
N PHE A 118 2.81 -9.36 3.60
CA PHE A 118 1.79 -9.85 4.52
C PHE A 118 2.15 -9.47 5.96
N GLY A 119 1.13 -9.11 6.74
CA GLY A 119 1.26 -8.80 8.16
C GLY A 119 0.78 -9.95 9.03
N PHE A 120 1.50 -10.21 10.11
CA PHE A 120 1.20 -11.24 11.11
C PHE A 120 1.28 -10.64 12.51
N LYS A 121 0.56 -11.22 13.48
CA LYS A 121 0.77 -10.90 14.88
C LYS A 121 2.21 -11.26 15.29
N ALA A 122 2.89 -10.41 16.04
CA ALA A 122 4.33 -10.52 16.37
C ALA A 122 4.75 -11.89 16.92
N GLY A 123 3.86 -12.58 17.64
CA GLY A 123 4.09 -13.95 18.16
C GLY A 123 3.97 -15.06 17.11
N ASN A 124 3.44 -14.79 15.92
CA ASN A 124 3.18 -15.81 14.88
C ASN A 124 4.35 -15.98 13.90
N THR A 125 5.55 -16.13 14.45
CA THR A 125 6.80 -16.22 13.68
C THR A 125 6.88 -17.48 12.81
N ALA A 126 6.25 -18.56 13.21
CA ALA A 126 6.23 -19.81 12.44
C ALA A 126 5.45 -19.63 11.12
N LEU A 127 4.22 -19.07 11.18
CA LEU A 127 3.43 -18.83 9.98
C LEU A 127 4.09 -17.79 9.06
N LYS A 128 4.70 -16.74 9.64
CA LYS A 128 5.50 -15.78 8.87
C LYS A 128 6.60 -16.48 8.10
N LYS A 129 7.36 -17.37 8.76
CA LYS A 129 8.45 -18.12 8.11
C LYS A 129 7.93 -18.99 6.97
N ASP A 130 6.81 -19.68 7.15
CA ASP A 130 6.18 -20.50 6.11
C ASP A 130 5.83 -19.65 4.87
N PHE A 131 5.29 -18.43 5.08
CA PHE A 131 5.00 -17.48 4.01
C PHE A 131 6.27 -16.98 3.33
N ASP A 132 7.30 -16.62 4.08
CA ASP A 132 8.58 -16.16 3.55
C ASP A 132 9.23 -17.21 2.65
N GLU A 133 9.23 -18.48 3.08
CA GLU A 133 9.75 -19.59 2.29
C GLU A 133 8.94 -19.81 1.01
N ALA A 134 7.61 -19.71 1.09
CA ALA A 134 6.73 -19.83 -0.08
C ALA A 134 6.97 -18.66 -1.07
N ILE A 135 7.07 -17.43 -0.59
CA ILE A 135 7.34 -16.24 -1.42
C ILE A 135 8.71 -16.35 -2.10
N LYS A 136 9.76 -16.72 -1.36
CA LYS A 136 11.10 -16.95 -1.92
C LYS A 136 11.09 -18.03 -2.99
N ALA A 137 10.36 -19.12 -2.78
CA ALA A 137 10.21 -20.18 -3.75
C ALA A 137 9.48 -19.70 -5.01
N MET A 138 8.39 -18.91 -4.86
CA MET A 138 7.65 -18.31 -6.00
C MET A 138 8.49 -17.31 -6.79
N LYS A 139 9.33 -16.53 -6.12
CA LYS A 139 10.30 -15.64 -6.80
C LYS A 139 11.30 -16.45 -7.62
N LYS A 140 11.83 -17.52 -7.02
CA LYS A 140 12.87 -18.35 -7.64
C LYS A 140 12.38 -19.12 -8.86
N ASP A 141 11.17 -19.66 -8.83
CA ASP A 141 10.62 -20.49 -9.91
C ASP A 141 9.77 -19.69 -10.93
N GLY A 142 9.68 -18.37 -10.77
CA GLY A 142 8.97 -17.49 -11.69
C GLY A 142 7.45 -17.44 -11.48
N THR A 143 6.89 -18.18 -10.52
CA THR A 143 5.45 -18.20 -10.27
C THR A 143 4.92 -16.83 -9.88
N LEU A 144 5.68 -16.05 -9.09
CA LEU A 144 5.27 -14.70 -8.68
C LEU A 144 5.12 -13.77 -9.88
N MET A 145 6.09 -13.82 -10.81
CA MET A 145 6.06 -13.03 -12.05
C MET A 145 4.89 -13.46 -12.94
N THR A 146 4.61 -14.75 -13.06
CA THR A 146 3.47 -15.25 -13.83
C THR A 146 2.13 -14.77 -13.27
N ILE A 147 1.98 -14.73 -11.94
CA ILE A 147 0.78 -14.20 -11.29
C ILE A 147 0.67 -12.69 -11.53
N GLU A 148 1.77 -11.95 -11.44
CA GLU A 148 1.80 -10.51 -11.71
C GLU A 148 1.42 -10.20 -13.15
N GLU A 149 1.99 -10.91 -14.13
CA GLU A 149 1.63 -10.76 -15.53
C GLU A 149 0.14 -10.99 -15.78
N ARG A 150 -0.43 -12.02 -15.15
CA ARG A 150 -1.83 -12.42 -15.34
C ARG A 150 -2.81 -11.46 -14.67
N PHE A 151 -2.52 -10.97 -13.47
CA PHE A 151 -3.48 -10.22 -12.66
C PHE A 151 -3.20 -8.71 -12.61
N ILE A 152 -2.04 -8.26 -13.06
CA ILE A 152 -1.66 -6.84 -13.05
C ILE A 152 -1.41 -6.33 -14.47
N LYS A 153 -0.50 -6.97 -15.23
CA LYS A 153 -0.02 -6.43 -16.52
C LYS A 153 -0.94 -6.73 -17.69
N ASN A 154 -1.56 -7.91 -17.71
CA ASN A 154 -2.47 -8.34 -18.76
C ASN A 154 -3.94 -8.12 -18.36
N LEU A 155 -4.23 -6.92 -17.85
CA LEU A 155 -5.58 -6.55 -17.46
C LEU A 155 -6.47 -6.43 -18.68
N GLY A 156 -7.50 -7.30 -18.75
CA GLY A 156 -8.63 -7.14 -19.67
C GLY A 156 -9.72 -6.25 -19.08
N GLU A 157 -10.74 -5.98 -19.90
CA GLU A 157 -11.99 -5.40 -19.42
C GLU A 157 -12.74 -6.39 -18.53
N GLY A 158 -13.45 -5.89 -17.53
CA GLY A 158 -14.30 -6.67 -16.63
C GLY A 158 -13.67 -7.00 -15.28
N GLU A 159 -14.32 -7.92 -14.56
CA GLU A 159 -13.85 -8.36 -13.24
C GLU A 159 -12.54 -9.16 -13.37
N PRO A 160 -11.64 -9.06 -12.34
CA PRO A 160 -10.46 -9.92 -12.29
C PRO A 160 -10.81 -11.40 -12.37
N GLU A 161 -9.94 -12.18 -13.03
CA GLU A 161 -10.15 -13.61 -13.24
C GLU A 161 -10.39 -14.37 -11.93
N GLU A 162 -11.28 -15.38 -11.97
CA GLU A 162 -11.60 -16.22 -10.81
C GLU A 162 -10.35 -16.92 -10.28
N VAL A 163 -10.15 -16.85 -8.96
CA VAL A 163 -9.10 -17.56 -8.24
C VAL A 163 -9.73 -18.71 -7.45
N LYS A 164 -9.23 -19.94 -7.66
CA LYS A 164 -9.68 -21.14 -6.94
C LYS A 164 -8.68 -21.55 -5.88
N PHE A 165 -9.15 -21.70 -4.65
CA PHE A 165 -8.35 -22.28 -3.58
C PHE A 165 -8.38 -23.82 -3.66
N THR A 166 -7.22 -24.44 -3.48
CA THR A 166 -7.13 -25.90 -3.32
C THR A 166 -7.54 -26.28 -1.91
N GLU A 167 -8.42 -27.26 -1.79
CA GLU A 167 -8.85 -27.79 -0.50
C GLU A 167 -7.97 -28.97 -0.06
N PHE A 168 -7.58 -28.95 1.21
CA PHE A 168 -6.78 -30.01 1.86
C PHE A 168 -7.57 -30.56 3.05
N LYS A 169 -8.04 -31.81 2.91
CA LYS A 169 -8.84 -32.46 3.93
C LYS A 169 -8.11 -32.54 5.28
N GLY A 170 -8.76 -32.09 6.33
CA GLY A 170 -8.20 -32.09 7.70
C GLY A 170 -7.18 -30.99 7.98
N SER A 171 -6.83 -30.14 7.02
CA SER A 171 -5.93 -29.04 7.24
C SER A 171 -6.63 -27.89 7.97
N LYS A 172 -5.96 -27.32 8.99
CA LYS A 172 -6.42 -26.11 9.65
C LYS A 172 -6.31 -24.92 8.68
N ALA A 173 -7.39 -24.17 8.52
CA ALA A 173 -7.41 -23.01 7.63
C ALA A 173 -6.54 -21.86 8.18
N ILE A 174 -5.86 -21.17 7.27
CA ILE A 174 -5.23 -19.87 7.52
C ILE A 174 -6.30 -18.80 7.21
N ARG A 175 -6.63 -17.99 8.19
CA ARG A 175 -7.63 -16.92 8.07
C ARG A 175 -6.92 -15.64 7.62
N VAL A 176 -7.34 -15.08 6.50
CA VAL A 176 -6.72 -13.91 5.88
C VAL A 176 -7.74 -12.79 5.79
N ALA A 177 -7.49 -11.67 6.46
CA ALA A 177 -8.34 -10.50 6.37
C ALA A 177 -7.98 -9.67 5.12
N VAL A 178 -9.02 -9.35 4.34
CA VAL A 178 -8.92 -8.63 3.06
C VAL A 178 -9.89 -7.46 3.05
N THR A 179 -9.55 -6.39 2.35
CA THR A 179 -10.48 -5.27 2.12
C THR A 179 -11.41 -5.57 0.95
N GLY A 180 -10.88 -6.13 -0.11
CA GLY A 180 -11.65 -6.60 -1.26
C GLY A 180 -12.20 -5.52 -2.17
N ASP A 181 -11.72 -4.29 -2.05
CA ASP A 181 -12.23 -3.12 -2.75
C ASP A 181 -11.20 -2.40 -3.62
N LEU A 182 -10.04 -3.02 -3.87
CA LEU A 182 -8.94 -2.42 -4.62
C LEU A 182 -8.54 -3.26 -5.85
N PRO A 183 -9.44 -3.42 -6.86
CA PRO A 183 -9.11 -4.17 -8.07
C PRO A 183 -7.95 -3.51 -8.85
N PRO A 184 -7.09 -4.27 -9.49
CA PRO A 184 -7.08 -5.73 -9.65
C PRO A 184 -6.31 -6.45 -8.53
N ILE A 185 -5.86 -5.74 -7.53
CA ILE A 185 -4.93 -6.23 -6.50
C ILE A 185 -5.69 -7.03 -5.45
N ASP A 186 -6.71 -6.44 -4.86
CA ASP A 186 -7.54 -7.00 -3.80
C ASP A 186 -9.01 -6.77 -4.16
N TYR A 187 -9.71 -7.82 -4.54
CA TYR A 187 -11.07 -7.69 -5.03
C TYR A 187 -11.98 -8.81 -4.49
N ILE A 188 -13.15 -8.41 -4.02
CA ILE A 188 -14.26 -9.32 -3.74
C ILE A 188 -15.36 -9.03 -4.76
N ALA A 189 -15.62 -10.02 -5.61
CA ALA A 189 -16.66 -9.94 -6.63
C ALA A 189 -18.06 -9.83 -6.02
N ALA A 190 -19.05 -9.42 -6.83
CA ALA A 190 -20.43 -9.23 -6.37
C ALA A 190 -21.08 -10.50 -5.77
N ASP A 191 -20.59 -11.67 -6.15
CA ASP A 191 -21.03 -12.96 -5.60
C ASP A 191 -20.29 -13.38 -4.31
N GLY A 192 -19.40 -12.51 -3.78
CA GLY A 192 -18.64 -12.73 -2.56
C GLY A 192 -17.34 -13.51 -2.73
N ARG A 193 -16.96 -13.88 -3.95
CA ARG A 193 -15.67 -14.56 -4.20
C ARG A 193 -14.52 -13.58 -4.15
N ALA A 194 -13.49 -13.92 -3.38
CA ALA A 194 -12.24 -13.18 -3.41
C ALA A 194 -11.46 -13.53 -4.69
N THR A 195 -10.93 -12.51 -5.35
CA THR A 195 -10.11 -12.63 -6.56
C THR A 195 -9.04 -11.54 -6.62
N GLY A 196 -8.32 -11.43 -7.72
CA GLY A 196 -7.24 -10.48 -7.91
C GLY A 196 -5.87 -11.01 -7.50
N TYR A 197 -4.87 -10.15 -7.65
CA TYR A 197 -3.46 -10.49 -7.48
C TYR A 197 -3.15 -11.12 -6.10
N ASN A 198 -3.57 -10.46 -5.02
CA ASN A 198 -3.33 -10.95 -3.66
C ASN A 198 -3.98 -12.31 -3.41
N THR A 199 -5.20 -12.49 -3.90
CA THR A 199 -5.90 -13.77 -3.77
C THR A 199 -5.20 -14.88 -4.54
N ALA A 200 -4.65 -14.60 -5.73
CA ALA A 200 -3.88 -15.57 -6.50
C ALA A 200 -2.60 -15.99 -5.79
N ILE A 201 -1.89 -15.03 -5.16
CA ILE A 201 -0.72 -15.34 -4.34
C ILE A 201 -1.10 -16.19 -3.14
N LEU A 202 -2.19 -15.86 -2.43
CA LEU A 202 -2.67 -16.64 -1.29
C LEU A 202 -3.04 -18.08 -1.69
N ALA A 203 -3.68 -18.24 -2.86
CA ALA A 203 -4.02 -19.58 -3.36
C ALA A 203 -2.77 -20.43 -3.62
N GLU A 204 -1.73 -19.84 -4.19
CA GLU A 204 -0.46 -20.54 -4.43
C GLU A 204 0.29 -20.81 -3.11
N ILE A 205 0.30 -19.88 -2.16
CA ILE A 205 0.86 -20.12 -0.82
C ILE A 205 0.12 -21.28 -0.14
N GLY A 206 -1.23 -21.26 -0.13
CA GLY A 206 -2.04 -22.34 0.46
C GLY A 206 -1.72 -23.70 -0.15
N LYS A 207 -1.54 -23.76 -1.48
CA LYS A 207 -1.15 -24.99 -2.20
C LYS A 207 0.24 -25.48 -1.79
N ARG A 208 1.24 -24.60 -1.70
CA ARG A 208 2.62 -24.96 -1.29
C ARG A 208 2.69 -25.43 0.15
N LEU A 209 1.95 -24.78 1.04
CA LEU A 209 1.89 -25.15 2.45
C LEU A 209 0.94 -26.31 2.74
N LYS A 210 0.16 -26.75 1.74
CA LYS A 210 -0.94 -27.74 1.90
C LYS A 210 -1.91 -27.32 3.01
N ARG A 211 -2.26 -26.04 3.02
CA ARG A 211 -3.13 -25.40 4.01
C ARG A 211 -4.34 -24.76 3.33
N ASN A 212 -5.49 -24.92 3.92
CA ASN A 212 -6.69 -24.22 3.48
C ASN A 212 -6.53 -22.72 3.73
N ILE A 213 -7.07 -21.89 2.83
CA ILE A 213 -7.15 -20.45 3.00
C ILE A 213 -8.61 -20.08 3.21
N ARG A 214 -8.87 -19.25 4.21
CA ARG A 214 -10.19 -18.67 4.47
C ARG A 214 -10.09 -17.16 4.46
N VAL A 215 -10.70 -16.55 3.45
CA VAL A 215 -10.77 -15.10 3.33
C VAL A 215 -11.86 -14.54 4.26
N ILE A 216 -11.56 -13.43 4.92
CA ILE A 216 -12.44 -12.67 5.80
C ILE A 216 -12.44 -11.22 5.34
N SER A 217 -13.58 -10.71 4.89
CA SER A 217 -13.70 -9.30 4.53
C SER A 217 -13.69 -8.40 5.77
N VAL A 218 -12.92 -7.34 5.72
CA VAL A 218 -12.84 -6.27 6.73
C VAL A 218 -12.71 -4.92 6.01
N ASP A 219 -13.05 -3.83 6.69
CA ASP A 219 -12.69 -2.49 6.22
C ASP A 219 -11.19 -2.23 6.39
N ALA A 220 -10.69 -1.16 5.77
CA ALA A 220 -9.26 -0.84 5.81
C ALA A 220 -8.74 -0.62 7.24
N GLY A 221 -9.52 0.07 8.09
CA GLY A 221 -9.19 0.28 9.51
C GLY A 221 -9.27 -0.99 10.35
N GLY A 222 -10.08 -1.96 9.95
CA GLY A 222 -10.30 -3.22 10.68
C GLY A 222 -9.17 -4.24 10.57
N ARG A 223 -8.19 -4.08 9.67
CA ARG A 223 -7.10 -5.05 9.45
C ARG A 223 -6.28 -5.32 10.71
N SER A 224 -5.77 -4.26 11.33
CA SER A 224 -4.96 -4.39 12.56
C SER A 224 -5.78 -4.95 13.73
N ALA A 225 -7.04 -4.55 13.86
CA ALA A 225 -7.96 -5.08 14.86
C ALA A 225 -8.26 -6.59 14.64
N ALA A 226 -8.35 -7.03 13.40
CA ALA A 226 -8.56 -8.45 13.06
C ALA A 226 -7.36 -9.32 13.48
N LEU A 227 -6.13 -8.82 13.35
CA LEU A 227 -4.92 -9.50 13.85
C LEU A 227 -4.87 -9.50 15.38
N ALA A 228 -5.07 -8.34 16.00
CA ALA A 228 -4.98 -8.18 17.45
C ALA A 228 -5.98 -9.08 18.18
N SER A 229 -7.21 -9.18 17.66
CA SER A 229 -8.28 -10.03 18.20
C SER A 229 -8.21 -11.50 17.78
N GLU A 230 -7.19 -11.89 17.03
CA GLU A 230 -7.02 -13.25 16.49
C GLU A 230 -8.19 -13.72 15.60
N ARG A 231 -8.96 -12.79 15.07
CA ARG A 231 -9.99 -13.06 14.09
C ARG A 231 -9.39 -13.45 12.74
N ALA A 232 -8.21 -12.87 12.41
CA ALA A 232 -7.37 -13.24 11.28
C ALA A 232 -5.98 -13.68 11.74
N ASP A 233 -5.35 -14.58 10.99
CA ASP A 233 -3.97 -15.03 11.18
C ASP A 233 -3.01 -14.18 10.36
N VAL A 234 -3.50 -13.61 9.24
CA VAL A 234 -2.74 -12.85 8.23
C VAL A 234 -3.61 -11.69 7.76
N VAL A 235 -2.96 -10.57 7.50
CA VAL A 235 -3.50 -9.47 6.71
C VAL A 235 -2.52 -9.15 5.60
N PHE A 236 -2.97 -8.54 4.51
CA PHE A 236 -2.07 -8.13 3.47
C PHE A 236 -2.13 -6.64 3.21
N TRP A 237 -1.29 -6.20 2.28
CA TRP A 237 -1.20 -4.81 1.93
C TRP A 237 -0.59 -3.93 3.03
N TYR A 238 0.52 -4.41 3.61
CA TYR A 238 1.38 -3.55 4.40
C TYR A 238 2.55 -3.07 3.54
N ARG A 239 2.67 -1.76 3.45
CA ARG A 239 3.84 -1.13 2.85
C ARG A 239 5.06 -1.48 3.72
N ASN A 240 6.02 -2.19 3.15
CA ASN A 240 7.24 -2.54 3.86
C ASN A 240 8.28 -1.44 3.62
N THR A 241 8.59 -0.71 4.67
CA THR A 241 9.64 0.30 4.68
C THR A 241 10.95 -0.24 5.28
N GLU A 242 10.99 -1.53 5.68
CA GLU A 242 12.21 -2.19 6.14
C GLU A 242 13.15 -2.35 4.94
N GLY A 243 14.26 -1.66 4.96
CA GLY A 243 15.23 -1.66 3.85
C GLY A 243 15.33 -0.34 3.11
N LEU A 244 14.37 0.54 3.25
CA LEU A 244 14.60 1.94 2.93
C LEU A 244 15.71 2.43 3.87
N LYS A 245 16.85 2.82 3.29
CA LYS A 245 17.97 3.39 4.05
C LYS A 245 17.50 4.72 4.64
N THR A 246 16.83 4.66 5.80
CA THR A 246 16.52 5.89 6.53
C THR A 246 17.85 6.57 6.88
N PRO A 247 18.03 7.84 6.54
CA PRO A 247 19.22 8.58 6.93
C PRO A 247 19.45 8.47 8.43
N LYS A 248 20.66 8.15 8.84
CA LYS A 248 21.02 7.99 10.27
C LYS A 248 20.75 9.25 11.10
N LYS A 249 20.49 10.39 10.46
CA LYS A 249 20.26 11.71 11.05
C LYS A 249 18.82 12.21 10.94
N LEU A 250 17.84 11.39 10.51
CA LEU A 250 16.45 11.80 10.56
C LEU A 250 16.07 12.14 12.01
N GLY A 251 15.46 13.29 12.21
CA GLY A 251 15.01 13.74 13.53
C GLY A 251 14.11 12.69 14.20
N LYS A 252 14.04 12.69 15.54
CA LYS A 252 13.28 11.70 16.32
C LYS A 252 11.82 11.61 15.88
N ASN A 253 11.23 12.72 15.42
CA ASN A 253 9.83 12.84 15.02
C ASN A 253 9.54 12.17 13.67
N LEU A 254 10.42 12.31 12.67
CA LEU A 254 10.28 11.62 11.39
C LEU A 254 10.50 10.09 11.50
N LYS A 255 11.30 9.64 12.48
CA LYS A 255 11.40 8.20 12.78
C LYS A 255 10.09 7.61 13.30
N GLY A 256 9.25 8.39 13.96
CA GLY A 256 7.89 8.02 14.34
C GLY A 256 7.00 7.84 13.10
N VAL A 257 6.92 8.84 12.25
CA VAL A 257 6.07 8.83 11.03
C VAL A 257 6.39 7.65 10.11
N MET A 258 7.66 7.27 9.96
CA MET A 258 8.04 6.11 9.15
C MET A 258 7.90 4.75 9.87
N ARG A 259 7.81 4.74 11.22
CA ARG A 259 7.66 3.51 12.01
C ARG A 259 6.21 3.05 12.15
N ASP A 260 5.25 3.95 12.10
CA ASP A 260 3.88 3.71 12.57
C ASP A 260 2.87 3.33 11.46
N THR A 261 3.36 3.00 10.25
CA THR A 261 2.51 2.37 9.23
C THR A 261 2.05 0.95 9.61
N TYR A 262 2.66 0.36 10.63
CA TYR A 262 2.22 -0.92 11.19
C TYR A 262 1.89 -0.73 12.67
N GLY A 263 0.71 -1.08 13.11
CA GLY A 263 0.38 -1.09 14.54
C GLY A 263 1.44 -1.87 15.32
N GLU A 264 1.76 -1.43 16.53
CA GLU A 264 2.62 -2.19 17.45
C GLU A 264 2.16 -3.66 17.50
N GLY A 265 3.12 -4.59 17.37
CA GLY A 265 2.83 -6.02 17.45
C GLY A 265 2.55 -6.71 16.12
N VAL A 266 2.81 -6.07 14.97
CA VAL A 266 2.79 -6.68 13.63
C VAL A 266 4.22 -6.97 13.17
N ILE A 267 4.44 -8.15 12.59
CA ILE A 267 5.65 -8.53 11.87
C ILE A 267 5.31 -8.79 10.40
N LEU A 268 6.22 -8.48 9.49
CA LEU A 268 5.99 -8.55 8.05
C LEU A 268 6.70 -9.74 7.41
N SER A 269 6.09 -10.28 6.34
CA SER A 269 6.75 -11.26 5.47
C SER A 269 7.83 -10.61 4.59
N GLU A 270 8.57 -11.46 3.87
CA GLU A 270 9.23 -11.05 2.63
C GLU A 270 8.24 -10.28 1.75
N PRO A 271 8.67 -9.21 1.07
CA PRO A 271 7.80 -8.50 0.14
C PRO A 271 7.48 -9.37 -1.08
N TYR A 272 6.24 -9.30 -1.54
CA TYR A 272 5.76 -10.08 -2.68
C TYR A 272 5.30 -9.23 -3.87
N TYR A 273 5.22 -7.91 -3.70
CA TYR A 273 4.89 -6.96 -4.74
C TYR A 273 5.64 -5.63 -4.51
N GLU A 274 5.99 -4.98 -5.60
CA GLU A 274 6.66 -3.67 -5.60
C GLU A 274 6.01 -2.78 -6.66
N TRP A 275 5.80 -1.50 -6.33
CA TRP A 275 5.44 -0.47 -7.28
C TRP A 275 6.14 0.84 -6.90
N ASP A 276 6.38 1.69 -7.87
CA ASP A 276 7.08 2.96 -7.73
C ASP A 276 6.26 4.17 -8.18
N THR A 277 5.07 3.92 -8.76
CA THR A 277 4.25 4.95 -9.35
C THR A 277 2.84 4.95 -8.76
N ASP A 278 2.46 6.07 -8.14
CA ASP A 278 1.07 6.42 -7.88
C ASP A 278 0.59 7.40 -8.95
N ILE A 279 -0.67 7.33 -9.32
CA ILE A 279 -1.26 8.19 -10.35
C ILE A 279 -2.35 9.06 -9.72
N VAL A 280 -2.31 10.35 -10.02
CA VAL A 280 -3.36 11.30 -9.68
C VAL A 280 -4.36 11.32 -10.83
N VAL A 281 -5.61 11.06 -10.52
CA VAL A 281 -6.71 11.09 -11.47
C VAL A 281 -7.79 12.05 -11.01
N GLY A 282 -8.25 12.84 -11.97
CA GLY A 282 -9.43 13.68 -11.83
C GLY A 282 -10.64 13.07 -12.54
N ARG A 283 -11.76 13.79 -12.54
CA ARG A 283 -12.89 13.47 -13.40
C ARG A 283 -12.57 13.81 -14.84
N SER A 284 -13.01 12.97 -15.76
CA SER A 284 -13.12 13.36 -17.17
C SER A 284 -14.17 14.46 -17.34
N ASN A 285 -13.89 15.46 -18.16
CA ASN A 285 -14.78 16.57 -18.46
C ASN A 285 -15.94 16.16 -19.38
#